data_4df5166be184317824a20bb07b78b469
#
_entry.id   4df5166be184317824a20bb07b78b469
#
_cell.length_a   1.000
_cell.length_b   1.000
_cell.length_c   1.000
_cell.angle_alpha   90.00
_cell.angle_beta   90.00
_cell.angle_gamma   90.00
#
_symmetry.space_group_name_H-M   'P 1'
#
loop_
_entity.id
_entity.type
_entity.pdbx_description
1 polymer ?
#
loop_
_entity_poly.entity_id
_entity_poly.type
_entity_poly.pdbx_seq_one_letter_code
_entity_poly.pdbx_strand_id
1 'polypeptide(L)'
;MNVKILLSICTVLFFCEALLFAEDGKVLLITKFPSPPIAISELVVVPETNMEAYPMRKIREFYVPTGTTNLALHQPVAASCRATVGNLGMLTDGDKDGDDGGWLELEAGKQWVQIDLQNESTIYAVLVWHYYYRSRVYLNVVVAVSDDPEFKKDVKVVFNNDLENIIGLGGYSGNFMAIQADSFS
;
A
#
# COMPACT_ATOMS: atom_id res chain seq x y z
N MET A 1 -9.80 13.38 6.76
CA MET A 1 -8.97 13.06 5.57
C MET A 1 -9.17 11.60 5.21
N ASN A 2 -9.22 11.32 3.93
CA ASN A 2 -9.43 9.97 3.42
C ASN A 2 -8.25 9.53 2.58
N VAL A 3 -7.91 8.25 2.65
CA VAL A 3 -6.93 7.62 1.77
C VAL A 3 -7.67 6.66 0.85
N LYS A 4 -7.53 6.84 -0.46
CA LYS A 4 -8.14 5.97 -1.45
C LYS A 4 -7.06 5.28 -2.27
N ILE A 5 -7.16 3.98 -2.37
CA ILE A 5 -6.26 3.14 -3.14
C ILE A 5 -7.07 2.50 -4.26
N LEU A 6 -6.65 2.77 -5.48
CA LEU A 6 -7.26 2.25 -6.68
C LEU A 6 -6.33 1.21 -7.29
N LEU A 7 -6.87 0.05 -7.55
CA LEU A 7 -6.11 -1.13 -7.99
C LEU A 7 -6.80 -1.78 -9.18
N SER A 8 -6.02 -2.34 -10.09
CA SER A 8 -6.59 -3.11 -11.20
C SER A 8 -6.78 -4.59 -10.87
N ILE A 9 -6.10 -5.12 -9.86
CA ILE A 9 -6.32 -6.45 -9.26
C ILE A 9 -5.85 -6.37 -7.82
N CYS A 10 -6.66 -6.75 -6.82
CA CYS A 10 -6.46 -6.33 -5.44
C CYS A 10 -6.12 -7.43 -4.45
N THR A 11 -5.13 -7.13 -3.62
CA THR A 11 -5.03 -7.54 -2.22
C THR A 11 -4.22 -6.49 -1.47
N VAL A 12 -4.75 -5.90 -0.40
CA VAL A 12 -4.09 -4.80 0.32
C VAL A 12 -4.13 -5.04 1.82
N LEU A 13 -3.00 -4.82 2.48
CA LEU A 13 -2.85 -4.83 3.94
C LEU A 13 -2.04 -3.60 4.38
N PHE A 14 -2.43 -2.93 5.46
CA PHE A 14 -1.74 -1.73 5.97
C PHE A 14 -1.13 -1.96 7.35
N PHE A 15 0.11 -1.56 7.55
CA PHE A 15 0.72 -1.52 8.88
C PHE A 15 1.87 -0.51 9.00
N CYS A 16 2.01 0.13 10.16
CA CYS A 16 3.17 0.94 10.50
C CYS A 16 3.51 0.80 11.99
N GLU A 17 4.69 0.28 12.32
CA GLU A 17 5.29 0.36 13.65
C GLU A 17 6.56 1.21 13.60
N ALA A 18 6.70 2.13 14.55
CA ALA A 18 7.91 2.94 14.71
C ALA A 18 8.64 2.57 16.00
N LEU A 19 9.91 2.21 15.93
CA LEU A 19 10.84 2.08 17.05
C LEU A 19 12.06 2.99 16.90
N LEU A 20 12.47 3.54 18.04
CA LEU A 20 13.23 4.74 18.30
C LEU A 20 14.73 4.67 17.98
N PHE A 21 15.23 5.63 17.18
CA PHE A 21 16.48 6.34 17.43
C PHE A 21 16.29 7.78 16.96
N ALA A 22 16.33 8.73 17.89
CA ALA A 22 16.06 10.14 17.59
C ALA A 22 17.35 10.90 17.35
N GLU A 23 17.48 11.48 16.16
CA GLU A 23 18.35 12.61 15.90
C GLU A 23 17.46 13.74 15.36
N ASP A 24 17.52 14.93 15.94
CA ASP A 24 16.74 16.12 15.57
C ASP A 24 15.18 15.96 15.53
N GLY A 25 14.58 15.26 16.49
CA GLY A 25 13.13 15.13 16.56
C GLY A 25 12.51 14.23 15.48
N LYS A 26 13.34 13.44 14.79
CA LYS A 26 12.91 12.44 13.82
C LYS A 26 13.33 11.05 14.26
N VAL A 27 12.54 10.06 13.86
CA VAL A 27 12.78 8.64 14.10
C VAL A 27 12.78 7.89 12.79
N LEU A 28 13.59 6.86 12.68
CA LEU A 28 13.56 5.95 11.55
C LEU A 28 12.21 5.20 11.55
N LEU A 29 11.48 5.27 10.45
CA LEU A 29 10.29 4.44 10.26
C LEU A 29 10.74 3.01 9.98
N ILE A 30 10.67 2.17 11.00
CA ILE A 30 11.01 0.75 10.89
C ILE A 30 9.77 0.01 10.43
N THR A 31 9.83 -0.56 9.23
CA THR A 31 8.79 -1.45 8.71
C THR A 31 9.26 -2.88 8.91
N LYS A 32 8.54 -3.65 9.73
CA LYS A 32 8.76 -5.09 9.84
C LYS A 32 8.03 -5.75 8.69
N PHE A 33 8.77 -6.35 7.77
CA PHE A 33 8.17 -7.11 6.66
C PHE A 33 7.57 -8.42 7.18
N PRO A 34 6.46 -8.90 6.58
CA PRO A 34 5.95 -10.22 6.89
C PRO A 34 6.99 -11.28 6.56
N SER A 35 6.96 -12.40 7.28
CA SER A 35 7.85 -13.52 7.00
C SER A 35 7.55 -14.08 5.60
N PRO A 36 8.55 -14.25 4.73
CA PRO A 36 8.30 -14.81 3.41
C PRO A 36 7.74 -16.24 3.55
N PRO A 37 6.74 -16.61 2.76
CA PRO A 37 6.37 -18.01 2.65
C PRO A 37 7.56 -18.79 2.10
N ILE A 38 7.61 -20.07 2.44
CA ILE A 38 8.64 -21.04 2.03
C ILE A 38 9.08 -20.79 0.59
N ALA A 39 10.40 -20.72 0.38
CA ALA A 39 11.12 -20.40 -0.84
C ALA A 39 10.31 -20.58 -2.14
N ILE A 40 10.05 -19.49 -2.84
CA ILE A 40 9.49 -19.53 -4.18
C ILE A 40 10.59 -20.07 -5.10
N SER A 41 10.47 -21.32 -5.48
CA SER A 41 11.46 -22.01 -6.35
C SER A 41 11.35 -21.61 -7.83
N GLU A 42 10.40 -20.79 -8.21
CA GLU A 42 10.20 -20.35 -9.59
C GLU A 42 10.05 -18.84 -9.66
N LEU A 43 11.08 -18.18 -10.12
CA LEU A 43 11.06 -16.79 -10.50
C LEU A 43 10.32 -16.68 -11.84
N VAL A 44 9.03 -16.38 -11.81
CA VAL A 44 8.31 -16.03 -13.04
C VAL A 44 8.69 -14.60 -13.38
N VAL A 45 9.61 -14.43 -14.32
CA VAL A 45 9.90 -13.13 -14.92
C VAL A 45 8.75 -12.78 -15.85
N VAL A 46 7.86 -11.92 -15.39
CA VAL A 46 6.81 -11.33 -16.23
C VAL A 46 7.40 -10.07 -16.87
N PRO A 47 7.56 -10.02 -18.20
CA PRO A 47 8.09 -8.84 -18.87
C PRO A 47 7.00 -7.78 -19.03
N GLU A 48 6.61 -7.16 -17.93
CA GLU A 48 5.64 -6.07 -17.93
C GLU A 48 6.39 -4.73 -17.93
N THR A 49 5.96 -3.84 -18.80
CA THR A 49 6.64 -2.54 -19.03
C THR A 49 6.48 -1.54 -17.88
N ASN A 50 5.49 -1.75 -17.03
CA ASN A 50 5.18 -0.91 -15.86
C ASN A 50 5.63 -1.53 -14.53
N MET A 51 6.39 -2.61 -14.55
CA MET A 51 7.12 -3.08 -13.38
C MET A 51 8.31 -2.15 -13.12
N GLU A 52 8.48 -1.75 -11.88
CA GLU A 52 9.74 -1.15 -11.47
C GLU A 52 10.88 -2.14 -11.72
N ALA A 53 11.99 -1.63 -12.29
CA ALA A 53 13.20 -2.45 -12.41
C ALA A 53 13.56 -2.98 -11.01
N TYR A 54 13.79 -4.27 -10.92
CA TYR A 54 14.13 -4.96 -9.66
C TYR A 54 15.18 -4.14 -8.91
N PRO A 55 14.85 -3.57 -7.75
CA PRO A 55 15.79 -2.68 -7.11
C PRO A 55 16.91 -3.50 -6.49
N MET A 56 18.02 -3.57 -7.14
CA MET A 56 19.31 -3.87 -6.49
C MET A 56 19.66 -2.77 -5.45
N ARG A 57 18.67 -2.01 -4.98
CA ARG A 57 18.88 -0.87 -4.10
C ARG A 57 18.55 -1.27 -2.68
N LYS A 58 19.52 -1.06 -1.80
CA LYS A 58 19.31 -1.03 -0.36
C LYS A 58 18.07 -0.18 -0.05
N ILE A 59 17.12 -0.72 0.71
CA ILE A 59 15.95 0.01 1.18
C ILE A 59 16.43 1.32 1.80
N ARG A 60 15.93 2.45 1.30
CA ARG A 60 16.31 3.74 1.83
C ARG A 60 15.70 3.92 3.21
N GLU A 61 16.53 4.38 4.15
CA GLU A 61 16.03 4.80 5.44
C GLU A 61 15.05 5.96 5.28
N PHE A 62 13.88 5.84 5.88
CA PHE A 62 12.84 6.84 5.85
C PHE A 62 12.57 7.35 7.27
N TYR A 63 12.76 8.63 7.47
CA TYR A 63 12.63 9.26 8.77
C TYR A 63 11.32 10.05 8.86
N VAL A 64 10.61 9.87 9.98
CA VAL A 64 9.37 10.57 10.30
C VAL A 64 9.50 11.32 11.64
N PRO A 65 8.68 12.34 11.92
CA PRO A 65 8.69 13.01 13.22
C PRO A 65 8.46 12.02 14.37
N THR A 66 9.12 12.28 15.49
CA THR A 66 8.88 11.53 16.73
C THR A 66 7.39 11.61 17.13
N GLY A 67 6.81 10.48 17.52
CA GLY A 67 5.39 10.40 17.86
C GLY A 67 4.46 10.12 16.67
N THR A 68 5.00 9.91 15.46
CA THR A 68 4.21 9.41 14.31
C THR A 68 3.60 8.05 14.65
N THR A 69 2.31 7.88 14.37
CA THR A 69 1.53 6.67 14.65
C THR A 69 0.81 6.18 13.39
N ASN A 70 0.36 4.93 13.42
CA ASN A 70 -0.49 4.38 12.37
C ASN A 70 -1.90 4.96 12.47
N LEU A 71 -2.23 5.91 11.60
CA LEU A 71 -3.55 6.55 11.55
C LEU A 71 -4.64 5.64 10.96
N ALA A 72 -4.27 4.62 10.19
CA ALA A 72 -5.21 3.71 9.55
C ALA A 72 -5.70 2.60 10.49
N LEU A 73 -5.05 2.40 11.65
CA LEU A 73 -5.36 1.28 12.54
C LEU A 73 -6.81 1.35 13.03
N HIS A 74 -7.57 0.28 12.74
CA HIS A 74 -9.00 0.11 13.08
C HIS A 74 -9.93 1.18 12.51
N GLN A 75 -9.49 1.90 11.47
CA GLN A 75 -10.33 2.89 10.81
C GLN A 75 -11.36 2.24 9.86
N PRO A 76 -12.50 2.92 9.64
CA PRO A 76 -13.52 2.46 8.71
C PRO A 76 -12.99 2.33 7.29
N VAL A 77 -13.35 1.24 6.63
CA VAL A 77 -12.97 0.95 5.26
C VAL A 77 -14.20 0.78 4.38
N ALA A 78 -14.18 1.40 3.22
CA ALA A 78 -15.13 1.18 2.14
C ALA A 78 -14.42 0.62 0.89
N ALA A 79 -15.17 -0.06 0.04
CA ALA A 79 -14.65 -0.61 -1.22
C ALA A 79 -15.67 -0.47 -2.35
N SER A 80 -15.18 -0.56 -3.59
CA SER A 80 -16.01 -0.50 -4.81
C SER A 80 -16.91 -1.71 -5.00
N CYS A 81 -16.51 -2.87 -4.43
CA CYS A 81 -17.26 -4.12 -4.51
C CYS A 81 -17.13 -4.90 -3.20
N ARG A 82 -17.86 -6.00 -3.12
CA ARG A 82 -17.77 -6.92 -2.00
C ARG A 82 -16.45 -7.71 -2.06
N ALA A 83 -15.91 -8.02 -0.88
CA ALA A 83 -14.76 -8.92 -0.78
C ALA A 83 -15.15 -10.34 -1.24
N THR A 84 -14.29 -10.96 -2.05
CA THR A 84 -14.38 -12.37 -2.46
C THR A 84 -13.70 -13.28 -1.44
N VAL A 85 -12.64 -12.76 -0.78
CA VAL A 85 -11.95 -13.39 0.34
C VAL A 85 -11.75 -12.35 1.44
N GLY A 86 -11.85 -12.77 2.69
CA GLY A 86 -11.64 -11.90 3.85
C GLY A 86 -12.77 -10.88 4.07
N ASN A 87 -12.45 -9.83 4.79
CA ASN A 87 -13.36 -8.70 5.05
C ASN A 87 -12.58 -7.39 5.08
N LEU A 88 -13.29 -6.27 4.91
CA LEU A 88 -12.67 -4.93 4.79
C LEU A 88 -11.88 -4.52 6.04
N GLY A 89 -12.26 -4.98 7.23
CA GLY A 89 -11.56 -4.66 8.48
C GLY A 89 -10.12 -5.17 8.51
N MET A 90 -9.79 -6.22 7.74
CA MET A 90 -8.43 -6.76 7.62
C MET A 90 -7.43 -5.76 7.01
N LEU A 91 -7.92 -4.72 6.33
CA LEU A 91 -7.03 -3.69 5.76
C LEU A 91 -6.47 -2.74 6.82
N THR A 92 -7.08 -2.70 8.00
CA THR A 92 -6.73 -1.75 9.06
C THR A 92 -6.60 -2.39 10.44
N ASP A 93 -6.61 -3.72 10.55
CA ASP A 93 -6.51 -4.45 11.82
C ASP A 93 -5.11 -4.46 12.44
N GLY A 94 -4.11 -4.08 11.63
CA GLY A 94 -2.71 -4.08 12.06
C GLY A 94 -1.99 -5.40 11.78
N ASP A 95 -2.66 -6.40 11.24
CA ASP A 95 -2.03 -7.64 10.80
C ASP A 95 -1.63 -7.54 9.32
N LYS A 96 -0.42 -7.96 9.00
CA LYS A 96 0.14 -8.01 7.64
C LYS A 96 0.58 -9.40 7.24
N ASP A 97 0.51 -10.35 8.19
CA ASP A 97 0.85 -11.74 7.94
C ASP A 97 -0.37 -12.41 7.29
N GLY A 98 -0.31 -12.61 5.97
CA GLY A 98 -1.41 -13.12 5.16
C GLY A 98 -1.56 -14.65 5.20
N ASP A 99 -1.10 -15.33 6.27
CA ASP A 99 -1.33 -16.74 6.52
C ASP A 99 -2.77 -16.97 7.04
N ASP A 100 -3.25 -18.19 6.92
CA ASP A 100 -4.59 -18.63 7.39
C ASP A 100 -5.78 -17.76 6.89
N GLY A 101 -5.63 -17.09 5.73
CA GLY A 101 -6.70 -16.27 5.17
C GLY A 101 -6.69 -14.81 5.62
N GLY A 102 -5.60 -14.33 6.23
CA GLY A 102 -5.41 -12.95 6.68
C GLY A 102 -5.23 -11.93 5.53
N TRP A 103 -5.97 -12.08 4.42
CA TRP A 103 -5.94 -11.11 3.31
C TRP A 103 -7.33 -10.77 2.80
N LEU A 104 -7.43 -9.60 2.20
CA LEU A 104 -8.61 -9.18 1.47
C LEU A 104 -8.41 -9.42 -0.03
N GLU A 105 -9.37 -10.05 -0.70
CA GLU A 105 -9.44 -10.11 -2.15
C GLU A 105 -10.75 -9.48 -2.63
N LEU A 106 -10.65 -8.58 -3.61
CA LEU A 106 -11.79 -7.97 -4.28
C LEU A 106 -12.04 -8.66 -5.62
N GLU A 107 -13.17 -8.38 -6.26
CA GLU A 107 -13.47 -8.86 -7.59
C GLU A 107 -12.42 -8.41 -8.62
N ALA A 108 -12.26 -9.19 -9.70
CA ALA A 108 -11.38 -8.84 -10.79
C ALA A 108 -11.79 -7.52 -11.47
N GLY A 109 -10.81 -6.80 -12.02
CA GLY A 109 -11.01 -5.54 -12.72
C GLY A 109 -10.60 -4.32 -11.90
N LYS A 110 -11.09 -3.16 -12.29
CA LYS A 110 -10.79 -1.89 -11.63
C LYS A 110 -11.56 -1.79 -10.32
N GLN A 111 -10.86 -1.84 -9.21
CA GLN A 111 -11.43 -1.76 -7.87
C GLN A 111 -10.76 -0.65 -7.07
N TRP A 112 -11.40 -0.23 -5.99
CA TRP A 112 -10.81 0.68 -5.02
C TRP A 112 -11.18 0.27 -3.59
N VAL A 113 -10.31 0.63 -2.67
CA VAL A 113 -10.57 0.68 -1.24
C VAL A 113 -10.32 2.09 -0.73
N GLN A 114 -11.08 2.49 0.26
CA GLN A 114 -10.98 3.81 0.89
C GLN A 114 -10.99 3.65 2.39
N ILE A 115 -10.02 4.28 3.04
CA ILE A 115 -9.91 4.33 4.50
C ILE A 115 -10.28 5.75 4.92
N ASP A 116 -11.26 5.87 5.81
CA ASP A 116 -11.63 7.13 6.42
C ASP A 116 -10.85 7.33 7.71
N LEU A 117 -9.90 8.26 7.71
CA LEU A 117 -9.11 8.62 8.90
C LEU A 117 -9.90 9.46 9.90
N GLN A 118 -11.16 9.79 9.61
CA GLN A 118 -12.13 10.53 10.41
C GLN A 118 -11.73 11.98 10.76
N ASN A 119 -10.46 12.24 10.95
CA ASN A 119 -9.95 13.56 11.29
C ASN A 119 -8.96 14.04 10.23
N GLU A 120 -8.87 15.35 10.06
CA GLU A 120 -7.78 15.96 9.28
C GLU A 120 -6.45 15.65 9.98
N SER A 121 -5.49 15.14 9.19
CA SER A 121 -4.24 14.64 9.73
C SER A 121 -3.10 14.86 8.76
N THR A 122 -1.89 15.00 9.27
CA THR A 122 -0.68 15.03 8.44
C THR A 122 -0.20 13.59 8.19
N ILE A 123 -0.14 13.20 6.92
CA ILE A 123 0.38 11.89 6.50
C ILE A 123 1.83 12.04 6.06
N TYR A 124 2.73 11.29 6.66
CA TYR A 124 4.16 11.25 6.31
C TYR A 124 4.50 10.10 5.38
N ALA A 125 3.78 8.97 5.49
CA ALA A 125 3.97 7.81 4.66
C ALA A 125 2.65 7.06 4.46
N VAL A 126 2.51 6.37 3.33
CA VAL A 126 1.47 5.38 3.08
C VAL A 126 2.18 4.06 2.74
N LEU A 127 1.88 3.02 3.51
CA LEU A 127 2.43 1.69 3.34
C LEU A 127 1.30 0.77 2.89
N VAL A 128 1.51 0.10 1.77
CA VAL A 128 0.53 -0.82 1.19
C VAL A 128 1.18 -2.19 1.09
N TRP A 129 0.60 -3.17 1.77
CA TRP A 129 1.04 -4.55 1.71
C TRP A 129 0.16 -5.30 0.72
N HIS A 130 0.77 -5.84 -0.32
CA HIS A 130 0.10 -6.72 -1.27
C HIS A 130 0.25 -8.17 -0.83
N TYR A 131 -0.70 -9.02 -1.25
CA TYR A 131 -0.62 -10.45 -1.01
C TYR A 131 0.67 -11.03 -1.62
N TYR A 132 1.46 -11.73 -0.84
CA TYR A 132 2.82 -12.15 -1.19
C TYR A 132 3.05 -13.67 -1.16
N TYR A 133 2.05 -14.47 -0.75
CA TYR A 133 2.17 -15.93 -0.70
C TYR A 133 2.25 -16.61 -2.06
N ARG A 134 1.97 -15.89 -3.14
CA ARG A 134 2.13 -16.35 -4.52
C ARG A 134 2.75 -15.23 -5.33
N SER A 135 3.56 -15.60 -6.35
CA SER A 135 4.09 -14.63 -7.30
C SER A 135 2.94 -13.94 -8.03
N ARG A 136 2.73 -12.66 -7.76
CA ARG A 136 1.73 -11.80 -8.40
C ARG A 136 2.37 -10.48 -8.78
N VAL A 137 1.89 -9.88 -9.84
CA VAL A 137 2.26 -8.53 -10.26
C VAL A 137 1.05 -7.64 -10.05
N TYR A 138 1.25 -6.52 -9.37
CA TYR A 138 0.22 -5.52 -9.13
C TYR A 138 0.45 -4.33 -10.05
N LEU A 139 -0.38 -4.24 -11.08
CA LEU A 139 -0.32 -3.21 -12.10
C LEU A 139 -1.35 -2.12 -11.82
N ASN A 140 -1.07 -0.91 -12.34
CA ASN A 140 -2.01 0.20 -12.33
C ASN A 140 -2.50 0.55 -10.92
N VAL A 141 -1.57 0.57 -9.96
CA VAL A 141 -1.85 0.98 -8.59
C VAL A 141 -1.78 2.50 -8.50
N VAL A 142 -2.82 3.11 -7.95
CA VAL A 142 -2.84 4.54 -7.66
C VAL A 142 -3.23 4.74 -6.20
N VAL A 143 -2.47 5.54 -5.48
CA VAL A 143 -2.78 5.96 -4.12
C VAL A 143 -3.07 7.46 -4.13
N ALA A 144 -4.21 7.83 -3.60
CA ALA A 144 -4.64 9.22 -3.49
C ALA A 144 -5.11 9.55 -2.08
N VAL A 145 -4.99 10.80 -1.70
CA VAL A 145 -5.50 11.36 -0.45
C VAL A 145 -6.40 12.55 -0.74
N SER A 146 -7.43 12.75 0.07
CA SER A 146 -8.36 13.86 -0.04
C SER A 146 -9.09 14.09 1.29
N ASP A 147 -9.47 15.31 1.56
CA ASP A 147 -10.40 15.64 2.65
C ASP A 147 -11.87 15.45 2.21
N ASP A 148 -12.12 15.40 0.89
CA ASP A 148 -13.42 15.07 0.34
C ASP A 148 -13.63 13.54 0.32
N PRO A 149 -14.60 12.98 1.06
CA PRO A 149 -14.87 11.55 1.09
C PRO A 149 -15.31 10.98 -0.26
N GLU A 150 -15.81 11.81 -1.15
CA GLU A 150 -16.20 11.40 -2.51
C GLU A 150 -15.05 11.47 -3.52
N PHE A 151 -13.89 11.99 -3.12
CA PHE A 151 -12.72 12.18 -4.00
C PHE A 151 -13.03 12.97 -5.29
N LYS A 152 -13.88 13.98 -5.18
CA LYS A 152 -14.24 14.89 -6.29
C LYS A 152 -13.45 16.19 -6.25
N LYS A 153 -12.94 16.57 -5.06
CA LYS A 153 -12.20 17.81 -4.83
C LYS A 153 -10.93 17.55 -4.07
N ASP A 154 -9.95 18.40 -4.27
CA ASP A 154 -8.69 18.42 -3.52
C ASP A 154 -7.99 17.06 -3.45
N VAL A 155 -8.11 16.28 -4.55
CA VAL A 155 -7.52 14.95 -4.67
C VAL A 155 -6.03 15.10 -4.97
N LYS A 156 -5.19 14.60 -4.07
CA LYS A 156 -3.75 14.54 -4.25
C LYS A 156 -3.33 13.10 -4.50
N VAL A 157 -2.85 12.82 -5.70
CA VAL A 157 -2.23 11.53 -6.03
C VAL A 157 -0.84 11.50 -5.42
N VAL A 158 -0.57 10.50 -4.56
CA VAL A 158 0.70 10.33 -3.84
C VAL A 158 1.52 9.15 -4.35
N PHE A 159 0.91 8.26 -5.10
CA PHE A 159 1.58 7.20 -5.85
C PHE A 159 0.76 6.86 -7.11
N ASN A 160 1.44 6.60 -8.23
CA ASN A 160 0.78 6.20 -9.47
C ASN A 160 1.76 5.42 -10.35
N ASN A 161 1.50 4.14 -10.61
CA ASN A 161 2.21 3.33 -11.60
C ASN A 161 1.31 2.92 -12.79
N ASP A 162 0.20 3.62 -12.99
CA ASP A 162 -0.75 3.42 -14.08
C ASP A 162 -0.26 4.13 -15.35
N LEU A 163 0.62 3.49 -16.11
CA LEU A 163 1.24 4.06 -17.32
C LEU A 163 0.25 4.39 -18.41
N GLU A 164 -0.80 3.59 -18.55
CA GLU A 164 -1.80 3.71 -19.60
C GLU A 164 -3.00 4.56 -19.19
N ASN A 165 -2.98 5.10 -17.97
CA ASN A 165 -4.08 5.86 -17.38
C ASN A 165 -5.43 5.11 -17.38
N ILE A 166 -5.39 3.81 -17.13
CA ILE A 166 -6.57 2.94 -17.04
C ILE A 166 -7.47 3.37 -15.88
N ILE A 167 -6.87 3.79 -14.78
CA ILE A 167 -7.58 4.28 -13.59
C ILE A 167 -8.23 5.65 -13.87
N GLY A 168 -7.62 6.48 -14.73
CA GLY A 168 -8.16 7.78 -15.11
C GLY A 168 -7.80 8.93 -14.17
N LEU A 169 -6.76 8.79 -13.36
CA LEU A 169 -6.24 9.84 -12.46
C LEU A 169 -4.90 10.44 -12.93
N GLY A 170 -4.67 10.45 -14.21
CA GLY A 170 -3.40 10.84 -14.82
C GLY A 170 -2.45 9.65 -14.98
N GLY A 171 -1.58 9.71 -15.97
CA GLY A 171 -0.56 8.68 -16.19
C GLY A 171 0.57 8.76 -15.17
N TYR A 172 1.43 7.74 -15.21
CA TYR A 172 2.62 7.64 -14.38
C TYR A 172 3.42 8.95 -14.34
N SER A 173 3.69 9.43 -13.16
CA SER A 173 4.67 10.50 -12.94
C SER A 173 5.82 9.90 -12.13
N GLY A 174 7.00 9.78 -12.72
CA GLY A 174 8.18 9.10 -12.16
C GLY A 174 8.75 9.64 -10.84
N ASN A 175 7.99 10.42 -10.09
CA ASN A 175 8.41 11.10 -8.88
C ASN A 175 8.03 10.37 -7.58
N PHE A 176 7.42 9.19 -7.67
CA PHE A 176 6.99 8.45 -6.49
C PHE A 176 8.02 7.38 -6.12
N MET A 177 8.37 7.33 -4.85
CA MET A 177 9.22 6.28 -4.31
C MET A 177 8.32 5.16 -3.79
N ALA A 178 8.22 4.07 -4.56
CA ALA A 178 7.70 2.82 -4.04
C ALA A 178 8.84 2.10 -3.30
N ILE A 179 8.58 1.70 -2.08
CA ILE A 179 9.43 0.76 -1.35
C ILE A 179 8.77 -0.60 -1.53
N GLN A 180 9.29 -1.39 -2.47
CA GLN A 180 8.88 -2.78 -2.59
C GLN A 180 9.70 -3.60 -1.59
N ALA A 181 9.01 -4.34 -0.74
CA ALA A 181 9.65 -5.29 0.13
C ALA A 181 10.09 -6.49 -0.68
N ASP A 182 11.38 -6.62 -0.89
CA ASP A 182 11.94 -7.86 -1.41
C ASP A 182 11.87 -8.92 -0.32
N SER A 183 11.13 -9.98 -0.59
CA SER A 183 11.09 -11.19 0.23
C SER A 183 12.33 -12.08 0.04
N PHE A 184 13.49 -11.50 -0.28
CA PHE A 184 14.71 -12.25 -0.57
C PHE A 184 15.87 -11.79 0.31
N SER A 185 16.25 -12.65 1.19
CA SER A 185 17.61 -12.74 1.76
C SER A 185 18.06 -14.19 1.75
#